data_d7766fe78d554e0a292d40e56ae93a47
#
_entry.id   d7766fe78d554e0a292d40e56ae93a47
#
_cell.length_a   1.000
_cell.length_b   1.000
_cell.length_c   1.000
_cell.angle_alpha   90.00
_cell.angle_beta   90.00
_cell.angle_gamma   90.00
#
_symmetry.space_group_name_H-M   'P 1'
#
loop_
_entity.id
_entity.type
_entity.pdbx_description
1 polymer ?
#
loop_
_entity_poly.entity_id
_entity_poly.type
_entity_poly.pdbx_seq_one_letter_code
_entity_poly.pdbx_strand_id
1 'polypeptide(L)'
;MRDLIKVGLASGSLMFAASVYAHDEVTEETELGWSGVGELGFVTTSGNTDSTALNVNLEFIKTTENWRYRFAGTALMTSEDGDKDNERYQVEAQADRKLGEKGYLFGVYRWDADKFGSYDPSQTFTIGYGRELMKSEKHVLKGEIGGGYRKLEERESGETASDAILRIMLDDAWQVFKNTAWTNRLLVETGSNNTFTQWNTGLAVSMTDAFAMKVGFELRNNSNVPPGDSEKTDTITSVNLVYNF
;
A
#
# COMPACT_ATOMS: atom_id res chain seq x y z
N MET A 1 38.45 -0.37 8.12
CA MET A 1 37.41 0.63 8.35
C MET A 1 36.35 0.35 7.29
N ARG A 2 35.33 -0.40 7.66
CA ARG A 2 34.17 -0.71 6.82
C ARG A 2 33.01 0.02 7.47
N ASP A 3 32.62 1.13 6.89
CA ASP A 3 31.40 1.83 7.30
C ASP A 3 30.21 0.98 6.84
N LEU A 4 29.68 0.21 7.78
CA LEU A 4 28.41 -0.50 7.63
C LEU A 4 27.30 0.53 7.74
N ILE A 5 26.64 0.81 6.64
CA ILE A 5 25.38 1.58 6.61
C ILE A 5 24.34 0.76 7.38
N LYS A 6 24.03 1.19 8.59
CA LYS A 6 22.94 0.63 9.40
C LYS A 6 21.63 1.14 8.84
N VAL A 7 20.90 0.28 8.13
CA VAL A 7 19.56 0.57 7.66
C VAL A 7 18.59 0.16 8.77
N GLY A 8 18.05 1.14 9.50
CA GLY A 8 17.08 0.92 10.56
C GLY A 8 15.69 0.58 10.02
N LEU A 9 14.96 -0.29 10.69
CA LEU A 9 13.54 -0.55 10.44
C LEU A 9 12.75 0.73 10.68
N ALA A 10 12.57 1.54 9.63
CA ALA A 10 11.63 2.65 9.69
C ALA A 10 10.23 2.05 9.91
N SER A 11 9.67 2.28 11.10
CA SER A 11 8.30 1.90 11.43
C SER A 11 7.32 2.78 10.65
N GLY A 12 7.24 2.56 9.35
CA GLY A 12 6.35 3.21 8.40
C GLY A 12 5.27 2.26 7.94
N SER A 13 4.07 2.73 7.72
CA SER A 13 3.03 1.96 7.01
C SER A 13 3.61 1.53 5.68
N LEU A 14 3.95 0.25 5.56
CA LEU A 14 4.50 -0.33 4.36
C LEU A 14 3.36 -0.57 3.38
N MET A 15 3.14 0.35 2.43
CA MET A 15 2.61 -0.11 1.17
C MET A 15 3.69 -0.98 0.54
N PHE A 16 3.56 -2.29 0.61
CA PHE A 16 4.35 -3.26 -0.14
C PHE A 16 5.88 -3.16 -0.11
N ALA A 17 6.47 -2.32 0.70
CA ALA A 17 7.91 -2.30 0.85
C ALA A 17 8.31 -3.26 1.96
N ALA A 18 8.57 -4.51 1.63
CA ALA A 18 9.42 -5.32 2.48
C ALA A 18 10.85 -4.84 2.30
N SER A 19 11.27 -3.90 3.16
CA SER A 19 12.69 -3.69 3.35
C SER A 19 13.26 -4.98 3.93
N VAL A 20 13.86 -5.80 3.10
CA VAL A 20 14.51 -7.02 3.54
C VAL A 20 15.86 -6.63 4.09
N TYR A 21 15.95 -6.53 5.40
CA TYR A 21 17.20 -6.18 6.10
C TYR A 21 18.13 -7.39 6.18
N ALA A 22 19.37 -7.18 5.74
CA ALA A 22 20.46 -8.02 6.19
C ALA A 22 20.70 -7.73 7.70
N HIS A 23 20.71 -8.82 8.47
CA HIS A 23 20.75 -8.83 9.93
C HIS A 23 22.03 -8.18 10.48
N ASP A 24 21.88 -7.04 11.16
CA ASP A 24 22.72 -6.61 12.28
C ASP A 24 21.81 -5.97 13.34
N GLU A 25 22.19 -6.10 14.61
CA GLU A 25 21.40 -5.76 15.80
C GLU A 25 20.57 -4.46 15.65
N VAL A 26 19.23 -4.58 15.74
CA VAL A 26 18.30 -3.45 15.71
C VAL A 26 18.48 -2.62 16.96
N THR A 27 19.25 -1.55 16.87
CA THR A 27 19.22 -0.48 17.86
C THR A 27 17.95 0.35 17.71
N GLU A 28 17.32 0.72 18.82
CA GLU A 28 16.00 1.38 18.93
C GLU A 28 15.90 2.79 18.30
N GLU A 29 16.88 3.27 17.60
CA GLU A 29 16.84 4.60 16.98
C GLU A 29 16.01 4.56 15.69
N THR A 30 14.84 5.18 15.73
CA THR A 30 14.10 5.51 14.51
C THR A 30 14.99 6.43 13.68
N GLU A 31 15.52 5.94 12.56
CA GLU A 31 16.36 6.77 11.69
C GLU A 31 15.58 7.99 11.22
N LEU A 32 16.10 9.17 11.58
CA LEU A 32 15.56 10.44 11.12
C LEU A 32 16.04 10.67 9.69
N GLY A 33 15.15 11.02 8.82
CA GLY A 33 15.55 11.27 7.43
C GLY A 33 14.51 10.88 6.40
N TRP A 34 14.97 10.71 5.20
CA TRP A 34 14.19 10.19 4.07
C TRP A 34 14.54 8.72 3.83
N SER A 35 13.52 7.97 3.51
CA SER A 35 13.64 6.62 2.94
C SER A 35 12.61 6.45 1.83
N GLY A 36 12.84 5.52 0.93
CA GLY A 36 11.91 5.29 -0.15
C GLY A 36 12.03 3.90 -0.74
N VAL A 37 10.96 3.51 -1.44
CA VAL A 37 10.87 2.24 -2.13
C VAL A 37 10.23 2.46 -3.49
N GLY A 38 10.83 1.86 -4.51
CA GLY A 38 10.27 1.74 -5.85
C GLY A 38 10.05 0.27 -6.20
N GLU A 39 8.88 -0.05 -6.74
CA GLU A 39 8.58 -1.38 -7.27
C GLU A 39 8.17 -1.26 -8.74
N LEU A 40 8.70 -2.16 -9.56
CA LEU A 40 8.35 -2.28 -10.97
C LEU A 40 8.04 -3.73 -11.30
N GLY A 41 6.82 -4.00 -11.72
CA GLY A 41 6.38 -5.26 -12.30
C GLY A 41 6.04 -5.08 -13.77
N PHE A 42 6.54 -5.98 -14.60
CA PHE A 42 6.23 -6.01 -16.03
C PHE A 42 6.09 -7.46 -16.50
N VAL A 43 4.99 -7.74 -17.16
CA VAL A 43 4.72 -9.05 -17.77
C VAL A 43 4.22 -8.81 -19.18
N THR A 44 4.74 -9.58 -20.13
CA THR A 44 4.20 -9.65 -21.49
C THR A 44 4.06 -11.10 -21.91
N THR A 45 2.95 -11.42 -22.52
CA THR A 45 2.71 -12.72 -23.15
C THR A 45 2.40 -12.50 -24.61
N SER A 46 2.78 -13.44 -25.46
CA SER A 46 2.44 -13.43 -26.88
C SER A 46 2.09 -14.83 -27.36
N GLY A 47 1.13 -14.93 -28.28
CA GLY A 47 0.65 -16.20 -28.78
C GLY A 47 -0.73 -16.08 -29.41
N ASN A 48 -1.67 -16.90 -28.95
CA ASN A 48 -3.07 -16.78 -29.41
C ASN A 48 -3.74 -15.50 -28.90
N THR A 49 -3.24 -14.96 -27.78
CA THR A 49 -3.66 -13.70 -27.17
C THR A 49 -2.39 -12.98 -26.72
N ASP A 50 -2.24 -11.72 -27.12
CA ASP A 50 -1.14 -10.88 -26.68
C ASP A 50 -1.57 -10.06 -25.48
N SER A 51 -0.90 -10.19 -24.34
CA SER A 51 -1.20 -9.38 -23.14
C SER A 51 0.03 -8.69 -22.58
N THR A 52 -0.18 -7.53 -22.00
CA THR A 52 0.84 -6.75 -21.32
C THR A 52 0.31 -6.22 -19.99
N ALA A 53 1.10 -6.34 -18.93
CA ALA A 53 0.80 -5.78 -17.62
C ALA A 53 2.01 -4.97 -17.12
N LEU A 54 1.75 -3.74 -16.68
CA LEU A 54 2.70 -2.86 -16.03
C LEU A 54 2.17 -2.48 -14.65
N ASN A 55 2.95 -2.72 -13.61
CA ASN A 55 2.65 -2.31 -12.24
C ASN A 55 3.82 -1.49 -11.69
N VAL A 56 3.54 -0.27 -11.23
CA VAL A 56 4.52 0.64 -10.63
C VAL A 56 4.02 1.04 -9.26
N ASN A 57 4.87 0.90 -8.23
CA ASN A 57 4.61 1.42 -6.89
C ASN A 57 5.79 2.26 -6.45
N LEU A 58 5.49 3.43 -5.86
CA LEU A 58 6.49 4.34 -5.31
C LEU A 58 6.05 4.75 -3.91
N GLU A 59 6.98 4.74 -2.95
CA GLU A 59 6.75 5.24 -1.61
C GLU A 59 7.93 6.07 -1.13
N PHE A 60 7.63 7.18 -0.49
CA PHE A 60 8.59 8.06 0.17
C PHE A 60 8.13 8.31 1.59
N ILE A 61 9.05 8.16 2.53
CA ILE A 61 8.81 8.40 3.95
C ILE A 61 9.81 9.44 4.45
N LYS A 62 9.30 10.45 5.14
CA LYS A 62 10.11 11.40 5.90
C LYS A 62 9.82 11.22 7.38
N THR A 63 10.83 10.82 8.14
CA THR A 63 10.74 10.67 9.59
C THR A 63 11.48 11.82 10.30
N THR A 64 10.80 12.43 11.26
CA THR A 64 11.36 13.41 12.20
C THR A 64 11.12 12.93 13.63
N GLU A 65 11.61 13.65 14.62
CA GLU A 65 11.41 13.31 16.05
C GLU A 65 9.91 13.12 16.39
N ASN A 66 9.06 14.06 15.95
CA ASN A 66 7.65 14.12 16.34
C ASN A 66 6.68 13.70 15.24
N TRP A 67 7.13 13.66 13.98
CA TRP A 67 6.28 13.44 12.83
C TRP A 67 6.85 12.38 11.90
N ARG A 68 5.94 11.71 11.20
CA ARG A 68 6.24 10.88 10.04
C ARG A 68 5.30 11.27 8.92
N TYR A 69 5.84 11.54 7.73
CA TYR A 69 5.09 11.82 6.52
C TYR A 69 5.33 10.68 5.54
N ARG A 70 4.27 10.21 4.91
CA ARG A 70 4.32 9.18 3.89
C ARG A 70 3.58 9.66 2.66
N PHE A 71 4.20 9.47 1.51
CA PHE A 71 3.64 9.71 0.19
C PHE A 71 3.77 8.42 -0.61
N ALA A 72 2.67 7.93 -1.16
CA ALA A 72 2.66 6.73 -1.96
C ALA A 72 1.89 6.95 -3.25
N GLY A 73 2.36 6.34 -4.32
CA GLY A 73 1.72 6.34 -5.62
C GLY A 73 1.77 4.96 -6.26
N THR A 74 0.67 4.52 -6.86
CA THR A 74 0.60 3.28 -7.63
C THR A 74 0.01 3.53 -9.00
N ALA A 75 0.49 2.80 -10.00
CA ALA A 75 -0.08 2.75 -11.33
C ALA A 75 -0.14 1.30 -11.81
N LEU A 76 -1.30 0.87 -12.27
CA LEU A 76 -1.53 -0.42 -12.91
C LEU A 76 -2.12 -0.18 -14.28
N MET A 77 -1.53 -0.80 -15.29
CA MET A 77 -2.03 -0.79 -16.66
C MET A 77 -1.96 -2.21 -17.20
N THR A 78 -3.06 -2.71 -17.74
CA THR A 78 -3.08 -3.97 -18.47
C THR A 78 -3.75 -3.79 -19.84
N SER A 79 -3.32 -4.57 -20.80
CA SER A 79 -3.93 -4.59 -22.12
C SER A 79 -3.94 -6.03 -22.66
N GLU A 80 -4.97 -6.36 -23.43
CA GLU A 80 -5.14 -7.63 -24.12
C GLU A 80 -5.41 -7.34 -25.60
N ASP A 81 -4.66 -8.00 -26.51
CA ASP A 81 -4.71 -7.80 -27.96
C ASP A 81 -4.62 -6.32 -28.41
N GLY A 82 -3.91 -5.51 -27.62
CA GLY A 82 -3.72 -4.07 -27.87
C GLY A 82 -4.81 -3.16 -27.30
N ASP A 83 -5.90 -3.71 -26.83
CA ASP A 83 -6.94 -2.95 -26.13
C ASP A 83 -6.65 -2.89 -24.63
N LYS A 84 -6.84 -1.73 -24.00
CA LYS A 84 -6.71 -1.59 -22.55
C LYS A 84 -7.89 -2.24 -21.84
N ASP A 85 -7.60 -3.09 -20.87
CA ASP A 85 -8.58 -3.76 -20.01
C ASP A 85 -8.50 -3.32 -18.53
N ASN A 86 -7.38 -2.68 -18.11
CA ASN A 86 -7.26 -2.05 -16.80
C ASN A 86 -6.37 -0.81 -16.88
N GLU A 87 -6.77 0.26 -16.21
CA GLU A 87 -5.97 1.48 -16.04
C GLU A 87 -6.35 2.12 -14.71
N ARG A 88 -5.49 1.95 -13.69
CA ARG A 88 -5.72 2.42 -12.33
C ARG A 88 -4.54 3.20 -11.80
N TYR A 89 -4.86 4.31 -11.11
CA TYR A 89 -3.89 5.15 -10.42
C TYR A 89 -4.37 5.39 -8.98
N GLN A 90 -3.46 5.33 -8.04
CA GLN A 90 -3.74 5.67 -6.64
C GLN A 90 -2.64 6.59 -6.13
N VAL A 91 -3.03 7.62 -5.37
CA VAL A 91 -2.12 8.49 -4.63
C VAL A 91 -2.60 8.56 -3.19
N GLU A 92 -1.68 8.41 -2.25
CA GLU A 92 -1.96 8.52 -0.82
C GLU A 92 -0.92 9.42 -0.16
N ALA A 93 -1.38 10.33 0.69
CA ALA A 93 -0.54 11.16 1.53
C ALA A 93 -1.01 11.04 2.99
N GLN A 94 -0.11 10.66 3.89
CA GLN A 94 -0.38 10.48 5.31
C GLN A 94 0.62 11.27 6.15
N ALA A 95 0.11 11.90 7.21
CA ALA A 95 0.92 12.55 8.23
C ALA A 95 0.56 11.97 9.60
N ASP A 96 1.58 11.49 10.31
CA ASP A 96 1.46 10.89 11.64
C ASP A 96 2.18 11.76 12.66
N ARG A 97 1.49 12.16 13.72
CA ARG A 97 2.07 12.77 14.89
C ARG A 97 2.31 11.70 15.95
N LYS A 98 3.56 11.44 16.28
CA LYS A 98 3.96 10.45 17.30
C LYS A 98 3.42 10.85 18.68
N LEU A 99 2.86 9.90 19.42
CA LEU A 99 2.35 10.00 20.78
C LEU A 99 3.03 8.96 21.66
N GLY A 100 4.14 9.33 22.28
CA GLY A 100 4.97 8.41 23.04
C GLY A 100 5.63 7.37 22.11
N GLU A 101 5.92 6.18 22.65
CA GLU A 101 6.73 5.16 21.97
C GLU A 101 5.96 4.37 20.90
N LYS A 102 4.65 4.14 21.10
CA LYS A 102 3.88 3.17 20.28
C LYS A 102 2.66 3.74 19.59
N GLY A 103 2.17 4.90 20.02
CA GLY A 103 0.95 5.50 19.51
C GLY A 103 1.21 6.67 18.58
N TYR A 104 0.25 6.98 17.71
CA TYR A 104 0.26 8.18 16.87
C TYR A 104 -1.15 8.61 16.49
N LEU A 105 -1.32 9.90 16.25
CA LEU A 105 -2.49 10.43 15.54
C LEU A 105 -2.14 10.53 14.07
N PHE A 106 -3.03 10.12 13.20
CA PHE A 106 -2.83 10.23 11.77
C PHE A 106 -3.90 11.07 11.08
N GLY A 107 -3.50 11.68 9.96
CA GLY A 107 -4.39 12.21 8.94
C GLY A 107 -3.94 11.66 7.60
N VAL A 108 -4.88 11.08 6.83
CA VAL A 108 -4.60 10.48 5.53
C VAL A 108 -5.59 10.97 4.48
N TYR A 109 -5.06 11.31 3.31
CA TYR A 109 -5.82 11.57 2.09
C TYR A 109 -5.46 10.53 1.05
N ARG A 110 -6.47 9.94 0.40
CA ARG A 110 -6.31 9.01 -0.71
C ARG A 110 -7.18 9.44 -1.88
N TRP A 111 -6.58 9.43 -3.06
CA TRP A 111 -7.23 9.59 -4.34
C TRP A 111 -6.99 8.33 -5.17
N ASP A 112 -8.05 7.83 -5.76
CA ASP A 112 -8.07 6.58 -6.51
C ASP A 112 -8.83 6.82 -7.81
N ALA A 113 -8.20 6.62 -8.95
CA ALA A 113 -8.82 6.66 -10.27
C ALA A 113 -8.72 5.28 -10.90
N ASP A 114 -9.86 4.67 -11.17
CA ASP A 114 -9.98 3.34 -11.77
C ASP A 114 -10.92 3.41 -12.96
N LYS A 115 -10.32 3.53 -14.15
CA LYS A 115 -11.07 3.74 -15.39
C LYS A 115 -11.90 2.54 -15.84
N PHE A 116 -11.70 1.38 -15.23
CA PHE A 116 -12.44 0.15 -15.52
C PHE A 116 -13.22 -0.34 -14.29
N GLY A 117 -13.03 0.32 -13.14
CA GLY A 117 -13.77 0.07 -11.92
C GLY A 117 -15.14 0.76 -11.89
N SER A 118 -15.90 0.49 -10.84
CA SER A 118 -17.24 1.06 -10.63
C SER A 118 -17.23 2.54 -10.29
N TYR A 119 -16.16 3.03 -9.66
CA TYR A 119 -16.01 4.40 -9.19
C TYR A 119 -14.72 5.02 -9.72
N ASP A 120 -14.83 6.16 -10.41
CA ASP A 120 -13.70 6.92 -10.97
C ASP A 120 -14.02 8.42 -11.01
N PRO A 121 -13.40 9.27 -10.15
CA PRO A 121 -12.52 8.92 -9.05
C PRO A 121 -13.23 8.63 -7.72
N SER A 122 -12.49 8.00 -6.82
CA SER A 122 -12.80 7.91 -5.40
C SER A 122 -11.82 8.78 -4.60
N GLN A 123 -12.33 9.55 -3.64
CA GLN A 123 -11.52 10.40 -2.76
C GLN A 123 -11.91 10.14 -1.31
N THR A 124 -10.92 9.98 -0.45
CA THR A 124 -11.13 9.70 0.97
C THR A 124 -10.21 10.58 1.81
N PHE A 125 -10.75 11.19 2.84
CA PHE A 125 -9.98 11.86 3.90
C PHE A 125 -10.36 11.26 5.25
N THR A 126 -9.37 10.84 6.03
CA THR A 126 -9.59 10.20 7.34
C THR A 126 -8.61 10.75 8.36
N ILE A 127 -9.07 10.90 9.60
CA ILE A 127 -8.26 11.18 10.77
C ILE A 127 -8.50 10.07 11.80
N GLY A 128 -7.49 9.76 12.59
CA GLY A 128 -7.63 8.68 13.57
C GLY A 128 -6.43 8.48 14.46
N TYR A 129 -6.45 7.35 15.13
CA TYR A 129 -5.39 6.89 16.03
C TYR A 129 -4.82 5.58 15.52
N GLY A 130 -3.50 5.51 15.51
CA GLY A 130 -2.74 4.31 15.19
C GLY A 130 -1.83 3.90 16.33
N ARG A 131 -1.51 2.60 16.37
CA ARG A 131 -0.63 2.04 17.39
C ARG A 131 0.16 0.86 16.86
N GLU A 132 1.40 0.72 17.31
CA GLU A 132 2.15 -0.52 17.22
C GLU A 132 1.55 -1.52 18.22
N LEU A 133 0.88 -2.56 17.70
CA LEU A 133 0.24 -3.60 18.49
C LEU A 133 1.27 -4.65 18.94
N MET A 134 2.25 -4.94 18.05
CA MET A 134 3.36 -5.84 18.31
C MET A 134 4.61 -5.28 17.65
N LYS A 135 5.75 -5.37 18.34
CA LYS A 135 7.07 -5.06 17.81
C LYS A 135 8.09 -6.03 18.39
N SER A 136 8.76 -6.74 17.52
CA SER A 136 9.93 -7.58 17.84
C SER A 136 10.97 -7.39 16.75
N GLU A 137 12.15 -7.98 16.90
CA GLU A 137 13.22 -7.92 15.90
C GLU A 137 12.80 -8.43 14.50
N LYS A 138 11.81 -9.32 14.44
CA LYS A 138 11.39 -9.96 13.19
C LYS A 138 9.95 -9.69 12.80
N HIS A 139 9.16 -9.06 13.66
CA HIS A 139 7.73 -8.93 13.44
C HIS A 139 7.20 -7.60 13.97
N VAL A 140 6.59 -6.83 13.10
CA VAL A 140 5.92 -5.58 13.43
C VAL A 140 4.47 -5.66 12.96
N LEU A 141 3.53 -5.45 13.89
CA LEU A 141 2.11 -5.35 13.60
C LEU A 141 1.61 -3.99 14.08
N LYS A 142 0.94 -3.25 13.20
CA LYS A 142 0.30 -1.97 13.48
C LYS A 142 -1.18 -2.04 13.21
N GLY A 143 -1.95 -1.28 13.98
CA GLY A 143 -3.37 -1.09 13.74
C GLY A 143 -3.74 0.38 13.75
N GLU A 144 -4.66 0.77 12.88
CA GLU A 144 -5.26 2.10 12.82
C GLU A 144 -6.77 2.00 12.90
N ILE A 145 -7.38 2.97 13.58
CA ILE A 145 -8.82 3.20 13.58
C ILE A 145 -9.08 4.69 13.43
N GLY A 146 -10.01 5.06 12.58
CA GLY A 146 -10.32 6.46 12.30
C GLY A 146 -11.69 6.66 11.70
N GLY A 147 -12.11 7.92 11.65
CA GLY A 147 -13.31 8.35 10.97
C GLY A 147 -12.97 9.37 9.90
N GLY A 148 -13.76 9.43 8.86
CA GLY A 148 -13.50 10.30 7.75
C GLY A 148 -14.69 10.52 6.85
N TYR A 149 -14.40 11.06 5.70
CA TYR A 149 -15.36 11.38 4.65
C TYR A 149 -14.86 10.84 3.33
N ARG A 150 -15.77 10.23 2.58
CA ARG A 150 -15.49 9.67 1.26
C ARG A 150 -16.44 10.27 0.24
N LYS A 151 -15.89 10.59 -0.93
CA LYS A 151 -16.60 10.96 -2.14
C LYS A 151 -16.33 9.91 -3.21
N LEU A 152 -17.39 9.33 -3.75
CA LEU A 152 -17.38 8.40 -4.88
C LEU A 152 -18.05 9.05 -6.08
N GLU A 153 -17.49 8.89 -7.26
CA GLU A 153 -18.13 9.27 -8.51
C GLU A 153 -18.36 7.99 -9.34
N GLU A 154 -19.61 7.70 -9.66
CA GLU A 154 -19.94 6.54 -10.49
C GLU A 154 -19.44 6.79 -11.91
N ARG A 155 -18.64 5.88 -12.42
CA ARG A 155 -17.98 6.03 -13.72
C ARG A 155 -18.95 6.21 -14.88
N GLU A 156 -20.05 5.45 -14.92
CA GLU A 156 -20.98 5.48 -16.07
C GLU A 156 -21.96 6.64 -16.01
N SER A 157 -22.51 6.92 -14.83
CA SER A 157 -23.54 7.95 -14.67
C SER A 157 -22.96 9.34 -14.38
N GLY A 158 -21.73 9.42 -13.83
CA GLY A 158 -21.16 10.63 -13.27
C GLY A 158 -21.84 11.07 -11.97
N GLU A 159 -22.76 10.27 -11.43
CA GLU A 159 -23.42 10.59 -10.16
C GLU A 159 -22.42 10.52 -9.01
N THR A 160 -22.54 11.48 -8.11
CA THR A 160 -21.65 11.58 -6.96
C THR A 160 -22.35 11.16 -5.69
N ALA A 161 -21.80 10.18 -4.98
CA ALA A 161 -22.18 9.79 -3.64
C ALA A 161 -21.13 10.22 -2.62
N SER A 162 -21.56 10.64 -1.44
CA SER A 162 -20.66 11.03 -0.37
C SER A 162 -21.17 10.52 0.97
N ASP A 163 -20.27 10.00 1.81
CA ASP A 163 -20.63 9.47 3.11
C ASP A 163 -19.51 9.66 4.16
N ALA A 164 -19.93 9.66 5.41
CA ALA A 164 -19.01 9.47 6.53
C ALA A 164 -18.59 8.00 6.57
N ILE A 165 -17.31 7.76 6.84
CA ILE A 165 -16.75 6.42 6.91
C ILE A 165 -16.06 6.14 8.24
N LEU A 166 -16.09 4.87 8.65
CA LEU A 166 -15.17 4.29 9.62
C LEU A 166 -14.06 3.58 8.86
N ARG A 167 -12.80 3.87 9.21
CA ARG A 167 -11.60 3.22 8.68
C ARG A 167 -10.95 2.34 9.73
N ILE A 168 -10.63 1.12 9.35
CA ILE A 168 -9.78 0.19 10.10
C ILE A 168 -8.66 -0.27 9.18
N MET A 169 -7.43 -0.26 9.67
CA MET A 169 -6.28 -0.79 8.95
C MET A 169 -5.43 -1.66 9.87
N LEU A 170 -4.97 -2.77 9.35
CA LEU A 170 -3.92 -3.61 9.94
C LEU A 170 -2.76 -3.69 8.95
N ASP A 171 -1.55 -3.48 9.47
CA ASP A 171 -0.31 -3.51 8.69
C ASP A 171 0.68 -4.43 9.42
N ASP A 172 1.10 -5.49 8.74
CA ASP A 172 1.86 -6.59 9.29
C ASP A 172 3.12 -6.83 8.44
N ALA A 173 4.28 -6.83 9.06
CA ALA A 173 5.55 -7.11 8.44
C ALA A 173 6.32 -8.15 9.24
N TRP A 174 6.65 -9.27 8.63
CA TRP A 174 7.34 -10.38 9.27
C TRP A 174 8.57 -10.82 8.48
N GLN A 175 9.75 -10.76 9.12
CA GLN A 175 11.00 -11.33 8.61
C GLN A 175 10.99 -12.84 8.83
N VAL A 176 10.53 -13.60 7.82
CA VAL A 176 10.38 -15.05 7.90
C VAL A 176 11.73 -15.77 7.90
N PHE A 177 12.63 -15.32 7.01
CA PHE A 177 14.03 -15.76 6.93
C PHE A 177 14.96 -14.56 6.86
N LYS A 178 16.28 -14.76 6.95
CA LYS A 178 17.28 -13.67 6.91
C LYS A 178 17.14 -12.74 5.69
N ASN A 179 16.73 -13.29 4.56
CA ASN A 179 16.58 -12.56 3.31
C ASN A 179 15.14 -12.54 2.78
N THR A 180 14.15 -12.97 3.58
CA THR A 180 12.79 -13.12 3.12
C THR A 180 11.83 -12.46 4.10
N ALA A 181 11.07 -11.50 3.65
CA ALA A 181 10.03 -10.85 4.41
C ALA A 181 8.64 -11.10 3.82
N TRP A 182 7.66 -11.27 4.68
CA TRP A 182 6.26 -11.38 4.35
C TRP A 182 5.52 -10.18 4.91
N THR A 183 4.72 -9.52 4.07
CA THR A 183 3.93 -8.35 4.46
C THR A 183 2.46 -8.57 4.16
N ASN A 184 1.62 -8.03 5.03
CA ASN A 184 0.17 -8.00 4.84
C ASN A 184 -0.35 -6.62 5.20
N ARG A 185 -1.30 -6.12 4.42
CA ARG A 185 -2.04 -4.92 4.73
C ARG A 185 -3.51 -5.14 4.44
N LEU A 186 -4.33 -5.00 5.46
CA LEU A 186 -5.78 -5.04 5.34
C LEU A 186 -6.34 -3.65 5.66
N LEU A 187 -7.06 -3.08 4.73
CA LEU A 187 -7.80 -1.83 4.87
C LEU A 187 -9.29 -2.11 4.69
N VAL A 188 -10.10 -1.63 5.62
CA VAL A 188 -11.56 -1.64 5.53
C VAL A 188 -12.07 -0.23 5.79
N GLU A 189 -12.83 0.32 4.86
CA GLU A 189 -13.50 1.61 4.96
C GLU A 189 -14.99 1.40 4.75
N THR A 190 -15.76 1.49 5.83
CA THR A 190 -17.21 1.27 5.80
C THR A 190 -17.98 2.57 5.96
N GLY A 191 -18.94 2.79 5.11
CA GLY A 191 -19.89 3.90 5.11
C GLY A 191 -21.27 3.46 4.68
N SER A 192 -22.21 4.39 4.59
CA SER A 192 -23.61 4.09 4.23
C SER A 192 -23.77 3.61 2.79
N ASN A 193 -22.96 4.12 1.87
CA ASN A 193 -23.08 3.84 0.45
C ASN A 193 -22.30 2.61 0.01
N ASN A 194 -21.12 2.38 0.60
CA ASN A 194 -20.24 1.28 0.21
C ASN A 194 -19.31 0.90 1.35
N THR A 195 -18.96 -0.37 1.47
CA THR A 195 -17.80 -0.85 2.22
C THR A 195 -16.72 -1.24 1.22
N PHE A 196 -15.60 -0.52 1.28
CA PHE A 196 -14.40 -0.83 0.52
C PHE A 196 -13.45 -1.66 1.37
N THR A 197 -12.98 -2.77 0.84
CA THR A 197 -11.97 -3.62 1.45
C THR A 197 -10.81 -3.80 0.48
N GLN A 198 -9.59 -3.55 0.96
CA GLN A 198 -8.38 -3.83 0.22
C GLN A 198 -7.46 -4.69 1.08
N TRP A 199 -7.07 -5.84 0.54
CA TRP A 199 -6.08 -6.71 1.16
C TRP A 199 -4.91 -6.90 0.23
N ASN A 200 -3.75 -6.57 0.74
CA ASN A 200 -2.49 -6.70 0.04
C ASN A 200 -1.59 -7.65 0.82
N THR A 201 -1.01 -8.63 0.15
CA THR A 201 -0.01 -9.52 0.74
C THR A 201 1.16 -9.68 -0.22
N GLY A 202 2.37 -9.84 0.30
CA GLY A 202 3.55 -9.97 -0.52
C GLY A 202 4.69 -10.70 0.19
N LEU A 203 5.37 -11.55 -0.56
CA LEU A 203 6.59 -12.23 -0.14
C LEU A 203 7.76 -11.67 -0.94
N ALA A 204 8.70 -11.01 -0.26
CA ALA A 204 9.88 -10.42 -0.88
C ALA A 204 11.15 -11.17 -0.46
N VAL A 205 12.03 -11.42 -1.44
CA VAL A 205 13.32 -12.07 -1.23
C VAL A 205 14.42 -11.11 -1.66
N SER A 206 15.26 -10.68 -0.72
CA SER A 206 16.44 -9.85 -1.02
C SER A 206 17.44 -10.59 -1.89
N MET A 207 17.85 -9.90 -2.94
CA MET A 207 18.94 -10.33 -3.82
C MET A 207 20.25 -9.60 -3.47
N THR A 208 20.14 -8.35 -3.09
CA THR A 208 21.24 -7.49 -2.62
C THR A 208 20.73 -6.58 -1.49
N ASP A 209 21.56 -5.71 -0.95
CA ASP A 209 21.16 -4.73 0.07
C ASP A 209 20.10 -3.74 -0.45
N ALA A 210 20.09 -3.44 -1.75
CA ALA A 210 19.18 -2.47 -2.35
C ALA A 210 18.04 -3.13 -3.16
N PHE A 211 18.22 -4.35 -3.66
CA PHE A 211 17.27 -4.99 -4.57
C PHE A 211 16.64 -6.25 -3.98
N ALA A 212 15.35 -6.39 -4.16
CA ALA A 212 14.58 -7.59 -3.83
C ALA A 212 13.63 -7.99 -4.97
N MET A 213 13.26 -9.24 -5.00
CA MET A 213 12.18 -9.75 -5.84
C MET A 213 10.96 -10.05 -4.98
N LYS A 214 9.78 -9.59 -5.41
CA LYS A 214 8.55 -9.71 -4.64
C LYS A 214 7.45 -10.35 -5.47
N VAL A 215 6.79 -11.34 -4.91
CA VAL A 215 5.51 -11.86 -5.39
C VAL A 215 4.43 -11.23 -4.54
N GLY A 216 3.51 -10.51 -5.17
CA GLY A 216 2.41 -9.80 -4.53
C GLY A 216 1.05 -10.31 -4.96
N PHE A 217 0.09 -10.21 -4.06
CA PHE A 217 -1.32 -10.42 -4.32
C PHE A 217 -2.12 -9.28 -3.71
N GLU A 218 -3.01 -8.69 -4.49
CA GLU A 218 -3.97 -7.69 -4.07
C GLU A 218 -5.39 -8.19 -4.31
N LEU A 219 -6.27 -7.97 -3.35
CA LEU A 219 -7.72 -8.12 -3.47
C LEU A 219 -8.35 -6.78 -3.13
N ARG A 220 -9.26 -6.31 -3.99
CA ARG A 220 -10.13 -5.15 -3.76
C ARG A 220 -11.57 -5.58 -3.85
N ASN A 221 -12.39 -5.14 -2.90
CA ASN A 221 -13.81 -5.44 -2.88
C ASN A 221 -14.62 -4.18 -2.57
N ASN A 222 -15.66 -3.95 -3.35
CA ASN A 222 -16.71 -2.98 -3.09
C ASN A 222 -18.01 -3.74 -2.76
N SER A 223 -18.58 -3.52 -1.58
CA SER A 223 -19.83 -4.19 -1.16
C SER A 223 -21.01 -3.79 -2.04
N ASN A 224 -20.97 -2.56 -2.55
CA ASN A 224 -21.97 -2.01 -3.45
C ASN A 224 -21.29 -1.50 -4.72
N VAL A 225 -21.87 -1.84 -5.87
CA VAL A 225 -21.47 -1.39 -7.20
C VAL A 225 -22.71 -0.91 -7.96
N PRO A 226 -22.58 0.10 -8.85
CA PRO A 226 -23.70 0.56 -9.68
C PRO A 226 -24.34 -0.55 -10.50
N PRO A 227 -25.64 -0.45 -10.84
CA PRO A 227 -26.29 -1.38 -11.74
C PRO A 227 -25.62 -1.39 -13.12
N GLY A 228 -25.23 -2.55 -13.60
CA GLY A 228 -24.52 -2.72 -14.88
C GLY A 228 -23.07 -3.15 -14.70
N ASP A 229 -22.42 -2.81 -13.60
CA ASP A 229 -21.13 -3.36 -13.24
C ASP A 229 -21.29 -4.79 -12.73
N SER A 230 -20.44 -5.68 -13.24
CA SER A 230 -20.59 -7.10 -12.98
C SER A 230 -19.79 -7.60 -11.79
N GLU A 231 -18.65 -6.97 -11.48
CA GLU A 231 -17.71 -7.50 -10.52
C GLU A 231 -17.57 -6.59 -9.29
N LYS A 232 -17.73 -7.18 -8.10
CA LYS A 232 -17.51 -6.51 -6.82
C LYS A 232 -16.08 -6.67 -6.31
N THR A 233 -15.37 -7.63 -6.88
CA THR A 233 -14.05 -8.05 -6.38
C THR A 233 -13.06 -8.14 -7.52
N ASP A 234 -11.99 -7.37 -7.41
CA ASP A 234 -10.83 -7.43 -8.30
C ASP A 234 -9.68 -8.11 -7.58
N THR A 235 -8.90 -8.89 -8.30
CA THR A 235 -7.67 -9.50 -7.79
C THR A 235 -6.52 -9.30 -8.75
N ILE A 236 -5.34 -9.04 -8.21
CA ILE A 236 -4.12 -8.85 -8.98
C ILE A 236 -3.01 -9.69 -8.35
N THR A 237 -2.34 -10.48 -9.17
CA THR A 237 -1.09 -11.14 -8.80
C THR A 237 0.04 -10.50 -9.57
N SER A 238 1.14 -10.15 -8.90
CA SER A 238 2.26 -9.46 -9.52
C SER A 238 3.60 -10.08 -9.12
N VAL A 239 4.60 -9.93 -10.00
CA VAL A 239 6.01 -10.19 -9.71
C VAL A 239 6.75 -8.88 -9.98
N ASN A 240 7.36 -8.33 -8.93
CA ASN A 240 7.96 -7.00 -8.97
C ASN A 240 9.45 -7.07 -8.62
N LEU A 241 10.25 -6.26 -9.30
CA LEU A 241 11.57 -5.86 -8.82
C LEU A 241 11.39 -4.69 -7.85
N VAL A 242 11.96 -4.80 -6.67
CA VAL A 242 11.90 -3.80 -5.59
C VAL A 242 13.27 -3.16 -5.44
N TYR A 243 13.30 -1.84 -5.33
CA TYR A 243 14.49 -1.05 -5.03
C TYR A 243 14.25 -0.19 -3.78
N ASN A 244 15.12 -0.34 -2.78
CA ASN A 244 15.12 0.44 -1.53
C ASN A 244 16.22 1.50 -1.58
N PHE A 245 15.93 2.73 -1.15
CA PHE A 245 16.86 3.87 -1.16
C PHE A 245 16.65 4.82 0.02
#